data_1d59d822d32b2e942e4d63ef3fee259b
#
_entry.id   1d59d822d32b2e942e4d63ef3fee259b
#
_cell.length_a   1.000
_cell.length_b   1.000
_cell.length_c   1.000
_cell.angle_alpha   90.00
_cell.angle_beta   90.00
_cell.angle_gamma   90.00
#
_symmetry.space_group_name_H-M   'P 1'
#
loop_
_entity.id
_entity.type
_entity.pdbx_description
1 polymer ?
#
loop_
_entity_poly.entity_id
_entity_poly.type
_entity_poly.pdbx_seq_one_letter_code
_entity_poly.pdbx_strand_id
1 'polypeptide(L)'
;MTSMARVVVIGDLMTDAVAHATLPLARGSDTPASVTMHGGGSGANIAAWMAADGGDVAFVGRRGADIAGRNRDMELMGYGVDARLVMDPERPTGTCVVMVTHKGERTMLSDPGANAALSPDDLPHDLFVPGAHLHVSGYTLLSEGARAAGTRA
;
A
#
# COMPACT_ATOMS: atom_id res chain seq x y z
N MET A 1 -29.68 0.62 -15.05
CA MET A 1 -28.40 0.06 -14.53
C MET A 1 -28.12 0.82 -13.25
N THR A 2 -28.20 0.17 -12.11
CA THR A 2 -27.78 0.77 -10.83
C THR A 2 -26.28 1.00 -10.91
N SER A 3 -25.85 2.28 -10.86
CA SER A 3 -24.43 2.61 -10.68
C SER A 3 -23.94 1.90 -9.43
N MET A 4 -22.88 1.11 -9.55
CA MET A 4 -22.23 0.55 -8.35
C MET A 4 -21.73 1.71 -7.49
N ALA A 5 -21.92 1.58 -6.17
CA ALA A 5 -21.41 2.58 -5.24
C ALA A 5 -19.88 2.63 -5.35
N ARG A 6 -19.31 3.82 -5.41
CA ARG A 6 -17.86 4.01 -5.40
C ARG A 6 -17.27 3.54 -4.08
N VAL A 7 -16.17 2.80 -4.16
CA VAL A 7 -15.39 2.41 -2.97
C VAL A 7 -14.20 3.34 -2.84
N VAL A 8 -14.04 3.95 -1.68
CA VAL A 8 -12.87 4.76 -1.31
C VAL A 8 -12.04 3.94 -0.33
N VAL A 9 -10.82 3.63 -0.72
CA VAL A 9 -9.87 2.90 0.13
C VAL A 9 -8.81 3.87 0.64
N ILE A 10 -8.66 3.97 1.96
CA ILE A 10 -7.57 4.72 2.61
C ILE A 10 -6.60 3.72 3.21
N GLY A 11 -5.31 3.83 2.84
CA GLY A 11 -4.36 2.85 3.33
C GLY A 11 -2.91 3.07 2.90
N ASP A 12 -2.14 2.07 3.22
CA ASP A 12 -0.73 1.96 2.94
C ASP A 12 -0.45 1.50 1.51
N LEU A 13 0.59 2.09 0.92
CA LEU A 13 1.18 1.73 -0.37
C LEU A 13 2.63 1.31 -0.14
N MET A 14 2.97 0.08 -0.48
CA MET A 14 4.29 -0.48 -0.20
C MET A 14 4.94 -1.06 -1.47
N THR A 15 6.24 -1.23 -1.42
CA THR A 15 6.99 -2.10 -2.31
C THR A 15 7.49 -3.30 -1.50
N ASP A 16 7.09 -4.50 -1.89
CA ASP A 16 7.50 -5.73 -1.22
C ASP A 16 8.69 -6.36 -1.94
N ALA A 17 9.83 -6.46 -1.25
CA ALA A 17 11.00 -7.24 -1.68
C ALA A 17 10.87 -8.65 -1.10
N VAL A 18 10.38 -9.58 -1.91
CA VAL A 18 10.13 -10.97 -1.49
C VAL A 18 11.36 -11.83 -1.76
N ALA A 19 11.98 -12.33 -0.69
CA ALA A 19 13.16 -13.18 -0.74
C ALA A 19 12.82 -14.63 -0.36
N HIS A 20 12.97 -15.54 -1.32
CA HIS A 20 12.93 -16.99 -1.08
C HIS A 20 14.36 -17.47 -0.83
N ALA A 21 14.71 -17.68 0.43
CA ALA A 21 16.05 -18.06 0.85
C ALA A 21 16.11 -19.50 1.36
N THR A 22 17.28 -20.13 1.22
CA THR A 22 17.61 -21.37 1.91
C THR A 22 17.91 -21.05 3.37
N LEU A 23 17.21 -21.70 4.30
CA LEU A 23 17.42 -21.50 5.73
C LEU A 23 18.21 -22.66 6.35
N PRO A 24 18.95 -22.39 7.45
CA PRO A 24 19.11 -21.12 8.15
C PRO A 24 19.95 -20.10 7.38
N LEU A 25 19.69 -18.80 7.63
CA LEU A 25 20.51 -17.75 7.05
C LEU A 25 21.96 -17.84 7.56
N ALA A 26 22.94 -17.68 6.65
CA ALA A 26 24.34 -17.64 7.00
C ALA A 26 24.68 -16.33 7.73
N ARG A 27 24.95 -16.42 9.03
CA ARG A 27 25.29 -15.23 9.85
C ARG A 27 26.64 -14.65 9.40
N GLY A 28 26.67 -13.34 9.13
CA GLY A 28 27.89 -12.64 8.73
C GLY A 28 28.43 -13.07 7.36
N SER A 29 27.60 -13.70 6.52
CA SER A 29 27.96 -14.19 5.18
C SER A 29 26.74 -14.13 4.26
N ASP A 30 26.93 -14.49 2.99
CA ASP A 30 25.90 -14.49 1.97
C ASP A 30 25.03 -15.76 2.04
N THR A 31 23.72 -15.58 1.95
CA THR A 31 22.78 -16.68 1.75
C THR A 31 22.15 -16.54 0.36
N PRO A 32 22.31 -17.52 -0.53
CA PRO A 32 21.67 -17.52 -1.85
C PRO A 32 20.15 -17.44 -1.71
N ALA A 33 19.53 -16.52 -2.46
CA ALA A 33 18.11 -16.32 -2.47
C ALA A 33 17.61 -15.89 -3.86
N SER A 34 16.35 -16.19 -4.16
CA SER A 34 15.62 -15.56 -5.25
C SER A 34 14.88 -14.36 -4.68
N VAL A 35 15.08 -13.17 -5.25
CA VAL A 35 14.42 -11.94 -4.79
C VAL A 35 13.58 -11.36 -5.92
N THR A 36 12.33 -11.07 -5.62
CA THR A 36 11.37 -10.43 -6.54
C THR A 36 10.76 -9.20 -5.89
N MET A 37 10.42 -8.19 -6.72
CA MET A 37 9.79 -6.94 -6.27
C MET A 37 8.33 -6.93 -6.70
N HIS A 38 7.43 -6.63 -5.76
CA HIS A 38 5.99 -6.59 -5.98
C HIS A 38 5.37 -5.32 -5.43
N GLY A 39 4.17 -4.97 -5.91
CA GLY A 39 3.29 -4.04 -5.22
C GLY A 39 2.81 -4.66 -3.92
N GLY A 40 2.73 -3.86 -2.89
CA GLY A 40 2.30 -4.25 -1.56
C GLY A 40 1.56 -3.13 -0.85
N GLY A 41 1.29 -3.37 0.42
CA GLY A 41 0.44 -2.54 1.25
C GLY A 41 -0.99 -3.08 1.30
N SER A 42 -1.53 -3.22 2.50
CA SER A 42 -2.87 -3.79 2.71
C SER A 42 -3.94 -2.98 1.98
N GLY A 43 -3.89 -1.65 2.10
CA GLY A 43 -4.85 -0.77 1.43
C GLY A 43 -4.74 -0.83 -0.09
N ALA A 44 -3.52 -0.72 -0.63
CA ALA A 44 -3.28 -0.76 -2.07
C ALA A 44 -3.71 -2.10 -2.68
N ASN A 45 -3.42 -3.23 -2.01
CA ASN A 45 -3.84 -4.55 -2.47
C ASN A 45 -5.37 -4.70 -2.51
N ILE A 46 -6.08 -4.20 -1.49
CA ILE A 46 -7.56 -4.21 -1.48
C ILE A 46 -8.10 -3.39 -2.64
N ALA A 47 -7.58 -2.19 -2.86
CA ALA A 47 -8.01 -1.34 -3.97
C ALA A 47 -7.79 -2.02 -5.33
N ALA A 48 -6.61 -2.61 -5.55
CA ALA A 48 -6.26 -3.32 -6.79
C ALA A 48 -7.20 -4.52 -7.04
N TRP A 49 -7.45 -5.35 -6.03
CA TRP A 49 -8.35 -6.50 -6.17
C TRP A 49 -9.78 -6.10 -6.45
N MET A 50 -10.32 -5.09 -5.74
CA MET A 50 -11.67 -4.59 -5.97
C MET A 50 -11.84 -4.01 -7.37
N ALA A 51 -10.84 -3.25 -7.86
CA ALA A 51 -10.88 -2.69 -9.20
C ALA A 51 -10.74 -3.78 -10.28
N ALA A 52 -9.89 -4.78 -10.07
CA ALA A 52 -9.74 -5.92 -10.99
C ALA A 52 -11.03 -6.75 -11.11
N ASP A 53 -11.87 -6.77 -10.07
CA ASP A 53 -13.21 -7.41 -10.08
C ASP A 53 -14.30 -6.49 -10.68
N GLY A 54 -13.92 -5.33 -11.23
CA GLY A 54 -14.81 -4.41 -11.94
C GLY A 54 -15.44 -3.32 -11.07
N GLY A 55 -14.97 -3.13 -9.82
CA GLY A 55 -15.42 -2.06 -8.93
C GLY A 55 -14.95 -0.67 -9.38
N ASP A 56 -15.76 0.37 -9.11
CA ASP A 56 -15.33 1.77 -9.17
C ASP A 56 -14.59 2.12 -7.88
N VAL A 57 -13.24 2.15 -7.93
CA VAL A 57 -12.40 2.24 -6.74
C VAL A 57 -11.47 3.45 -6.80
N ALA A 58 -11.47 4.27 -5.75
CA ALA A 58 -10.45 5.27 -5.48
C ALA A 58 -9.55 4.81 -4.34
N PHE A 59 -8.25 5.02 -4.47
CA PHE A 59 -7.27 4.76 -3.41
C PHE A 59 -6.62 6.05 -2.96
N VAL A 60 -6.64 6.31 -1.65
CA VAL A 60 -6.03 7.47 -1.00
C VAL A 60 -4.86 6.99 -0.13
N GLY A 61 -3.69 7.55 -0.35
CA GLY A 61 -2.48 7.20 0.39
C GLY A 61 -1.31 8.13 0.09
N ARG A 62 -0.14 7.77 0.57
CA ARG A 62 1.10 8.51 0.29
C ARG A 62 2.16 7.64 -0.35
N ARG A 63 2.98 8.25 -1.20
CA ARG A 63 4.20 7.67 -1.78
C ARG A 63 5.36 8.64 -1.69
N GLY A 64 6.58 8.14 -1.78
CA GLY A 64 7.77 8.96 -1.94
C GLY A 64 7.91 9.58 -3.33
N ALA A 65 8.82 10.53 -3.46
CA ALA A 65 9.23 11.13 -4.73
C ALA A 65 10.23 10.24 -5.51
N ASP A 66 10.19 8.94 -5.32
CA ASP A 66 11.14 7.95 -5.81
C ASP A 66 10.57 7.08 -6.96
N ILE A 67 11.41 6.22 -7.53
CA ILE A 67 11.03 5.30 -8.61
C ILE A 67 10.01 4.27 -8.11
N ALA A 68 10.17 3.77 -6.89
CA ALA A 68 9.26 2.81 -6.29
C ALA A 68 7.83 3.38 -6.23
N GLY A 69 7.67 4.62 -5.74
CA GLY A 69 6.38 5.29 -5.68
C GLY A 69 5.73 5.50 -7.05
N ARG A 70 6.51 5.88 -8.05
CA ARG A 70 6.00 6.00 -9.42
C ARG A 70 5.54 4.66 -9.99
N ASN A 71 6.29 3.60 -9.76
CA ASN A 71 5.93 2.26 -10.25
C ASN A 71 4.63 1.76 -9.58
N ARG A 72 4.46 1.99 -8.28
CA ARG A 72 3.22 1.59 -7.55
C ARG A 72 2.01 2.39 -8.01
N ASP A 73 2.18 3.69 -8.27
CA ASP A 73 1.14 4.56 -8.82
C ASP A 73 0.66 4.04 -10.19
N MET A 74 1.59 3.81 -11.12
CA MET A 74 1.29 3.24 -12.44
C MET A 74 0.65 1.85 -12.36
N GLU A 75 1.06 1.02 -11.41
CA GLU A 75 0.48 -0.32 -11.23
C GLU A 75 -0.98 -0.24 -10.80
N LEU A 76 -1.32 0.61 -9.81
CA LEU A 76 -2.69 0.84 -9.38
C LEU A 76 -3.57 1.37 -10.53
N MET A 77 -3.05 2.34 -11.29
CA MET A 77 -3.74 2.84 -12.48
C MET A 77 -3.96 1.74 -13.53
N GLY A 78 -3.01 0.83 -13.69
CA GLY A 78 -3.11 -0.33 -14.58
C GLY A 78 -4.23 -1.31 -14.20
N TYR A 79 -4.58 -1.39 -12.91
CA TYR A 79 -5.75 -2.14 -12.42
C TYR A 79 -7.06 -1.36 -12.53
N GLY A 80 -7.03 -0.09 -12.97
CA GLY A 80 -8.22 0.77 -13.07
C GLY A 80 -8.57 1.51 -11.78
N VAL A 81 -7.65 1.58 -10.82
CA VAL A 81 -7.83 2.34 -9.58
C VAL A 81 -7.64 3.84 -9.85
N ASP A 82 -8.55 4.69 -9.37
CA ASP A 82 -8.37 6.14 -9.28
C ASP A 82 -7.41 6.44 -8.12
N ALA A 83 -6.10 6.44 -8.42
CA ALA A 83 -5.05 6.61 -7.41
C ALA A 83 -4.88 8.09 -7.03
N ARG A 84 -5.29 8.46 -5.83
CA ARG A 84 -5.17 9.80 -5.23
C ARG A 84 -4.01 9.80 -4.23
N LEU A 85 -2.78 9.72 -4.77
CA LEU A 85 -1.55 9.61 -4.00
C LEU A 85 -0.91 10.97 -3.78
N VAL A 86 -0.70 11.32 -2.51
CA VAL A 86 0.12 12.49 -2.16
C VAL A 86 1.59 12.09 -2.17
N MET A 87 2.40 12.87 -2.88
CA MET A 87 3.84 12.67 -2.96
C MET A 87 4.53 13.33 -1.77
N ASP A 88 5.27 12.53 -1.00
CA ASP A 88 6.15 13.02 0.07
C ASP A 88 7.53 13.33 -0.53
N PRO A 89 8.04 14.57 -0.39
CA PRO A 89 9.33 14.96 -0.95
C PRO A 89 10.52 14.46 -0.12
N GLU A 90 10.31 14.10 1.13
CA GLU A 90 11.38 13.79 2.09
C GLU A 90 11.45 12.30 2.44
N ARG A 91 10.30 11.62 2.51
CA ARG A 91 10.22 10.21 2.89
C ARG A 91 10.20 9.31 1.66
N PRO A 92 10.90 8.17 1.69
CA PRO A 92 10.80 7.18 0.62
C PRO A 92 9.41 6.52 0.61
N THR A 93 9.08 5.87 -0.49
CA THR A 93 7.92 4.98 -0.56
C THR A 93 8.08 3.82 0.44
N GLY A 94 7.01 3.45 1.10
CA GLY A 94 7.02 2.34 2.06
C GLY A 94 7.59 1.07 1.44
N THR A 95 8.40 0.34 2.21
CA THR A 95 9.07 -0.87 1.74
C THR A 95 8.98 -1.98 2.78
N CYS A 96 8.71 -3.19 2.33
CA CYS A 96 8.71 -4.38 3.16
C CYS A 96 9.66 -5.44 2.59
N VAL A 97 10.61 -5.91 3.40
CA VAL A 97 11.41 -7.09 3.07
C VAL A 97 10.68 -8.30 3.62
N VAL A 98 10.28 -9.21 2.74
CA VAL A 98 9.53 -10.42 3.08
C VAL A 98 10.42 -11.64 2.88
N MET A 99 10.87 -12.25 3.95
CA MET A 99 11.61 -13.51 3.90
C MET A 99 10.64 -14.69 3.94
N VAL A 100 10.70 -15.54 2.92
CA VAL A 100 9.81 -16.70 2.79
C VAL A 100 10.62 -17.98 2.97
N THR A 101 10.19 -18.84 3.89
CA THR A 101 10.80 -20.16 4.12
C THR A 101 10.25 -21.19 3.11
N HIS A 102 10.93 -22.33 3.01
CA HIS A 102 10.45 -23.48 2.21
C HIS A 102 9.10 -24.04 2.71
N LYS A 103 8.68 -23.71 3.95
CA LYS A 103 7.37 -24.08 4.52
C LYS A 103 6.30 -23.02 4.27
N GLY A 104 6.62 -21.93 3.57
CA GLY A 104 5.70 -20.83 3.31
C GLY A 104 5.52 -19.85 4.46
N GLU A 105 6.28 -19.99 5.56
CA GLU A 105 6.29 -19.01 6.65
C GLU A 105 6.92 -17.71 6.16
N ARG A 106 6.39 -16.57 6.58
CA ARG A 106 6.87 -15.25 6.20
C ARG A 106 7.33 -14.46 7.42
N THR A 107 8.54 -13.93 7.33
CA THR A 107 9.05 -12.92 8.28
C THR A 107 9.20 -11.61 7.54
N MET A 108 8.65 -10.54 8.10
CA MET A 108 8.58 -9.24 7.43
C MET A 108 9.36 -8.19 8.22
N LEU A 109 10.14 -7.38 7.50
CA LEU A 109 10.77 -6.17 7.99
C LEU A 109 10.14 -5.01 7.23
N SER A 110 9.34 -4.21 7.93
CA SER A 110 8.52 -3.17 7.32
C SER A 110 9.00 -1.78 7.70
N ASP A 111 9.26 -0.97 6.70
CA ASP A 111 9.47 0.48 6.81
C ASP A 111 8.27 1.19 6.19
N PRO A 112 7.42 1.88 6.95
CA PRO A 112 6.23 2.54 6.42
C PRO A 112 6.56 3.71 5.48
N GLY A 113 7.75 4.31 5.57
CA GLY A 113 8.16 5.43 4.73
C GLY A 113 7.11 6.56 4.73
N ALA A 114 6.72 7.01 3.54
CA ALA A 114 5.74 8.09 3.35
C ALA A 114 4.35 7.78 3.94
N ASN A 115 3.97 6.51 4.08
CA ASN A 115 2.67 6.14 4.67
C ASN A 115 2.49 6.68 6.10
N ALA A 116 3.59 6.78 6.87
CA ALA A 116 3.55 7.30 8.23
C ALA A 116 3.16 8.78 8.32
N ALA A 117 3.24 9.51 7.22
CA ALA A 117 2.92 10.93 7.15
C ALA A 117 1.53 11.23 6.56
N LEU A 118 0.72 10.20 6.27
CA LEU A 118 -0.66 10.42 5.80
C LEU A 118 -1.43 11.25 6.83
N SER A 119 -2.05 12.33 6.37
CA SER A 119 -2.72 13.30 7.23
C SER A 119 -4.15 13.58 6.77
N PRO A 120 -4.99 14.19 7.62
CA PRO A 120 -6.34 14.62 7.21
C PRO A 120 -6.36 15.57 6.01
N ASP A 121 -5.30 16.36 5.82
CA ASP A 121 -5.19 17.30 4.70
C ASP A 121 -4.94 16.61 3.35
N ASP A 122 -4.54 15.34 3.39
CA ASP A 122 -4.35 14.51 2.18
C ASP A 122 -5.66 13.90 1.67
N LEU A 123 -6.77 14.04 2.40
CA LEU A 123 -8.04 13.44 2.06
C LEU A 123 -8.81 14.30 1.03
N PRO A 124 -9.03 13.81 -0.20
CA PRO A 124 -9.75 14.56 -1.23
C PRO A 124 -11.25 14.60 -0.92
N HIS A 125 -11.79 15.79 -0.64
CA HIS A 125 -13.20 15.97 -0.24
C HIS A 125 -14.20 15.46 -1.28
N ASP A 126 -13.85 15.47 -2.55
CA ASP A 126 -14.70 15.02 -3.65
C ASP A 126 -15.00 13.52 -3.65
N LEU A 127 -14.24 12.73 -2.90
CA LEU A 127 -14.45 11.29 -2.77
C LEU A 127 -15.44 10.91 -1.65
N PHE A 128 -15.61 11.76 -0.66
CA PHE A 128 -16.45 11.47 0.52
C PHE A 128 -17.87 11.99 0.31
N VAL A 129 -18.63 11.29 -0.53
CA VAL A 129 -19.99 11.65 -0.91
C VAL A 129 -20.99 10.64 -0.39
N PRO A 130 -22.28 11.06 -0.13
CA PRO A 130 -23.30 10.12 0.28
C PRO A 130 -23.45 8.95 -0.69
N GLY A 131 -23.45 7.72 -0.17
CA GLY A 131 -23.55 6.49 -0.95
C GLY A 131 -22.21 5.88 -1.35
N ALA A 132 -21.07 6.55 -1.14
CA ALA A 132 -19.76 5.92 -1.26
C ALA A 132 -19.51 4.94 -0.10
N HIS A 133 -18.80 3.85 -0.39
CA HIS A 133 -18.32 2.92 0.62
C HIS A 133 -16.89 3.27 1.02
N LEU A 134 -16.65 3.45 2.32
CA LEU A 134 -15.32 3.75 2.85
C LEU A 134 -14.69 2.48 3.44
N HIS A 135 -13.48 2.16 2.98
CA HIS A 135 -12.59 1.16 3.59
C HIS A 135 -11.33 1.84 4.11
N VAL A 136 -11.02 1.65 5.39
CA VAL A 136 -9.79 2.15 6.02
C VAL A 136 -8.93 0.98 6.44
N SER A 137 -7.68 0.93 5.97
CA SER A 137 -6.71 -0.09 6.38
C SER A 137 -6.44 -0.03 7.88
N GLY A 138 -6.44 -1.18 8.55
CA GLY A 138 -6.07 -1.28 9.97
C GLY A 138 -4.68 -0.71 10.25
N TYR A 139 -3.74 -0.83 9.33
CA TYR A 139 -2.40 -0.25 9.47
C TYR A 139 -2.43 1.27 9.54
N THR A 140 -3.33 1.94 8.83
CA THR A 140 -3.55 3.40 8.95
C THR A 140 -4.02 3.77 10.35
N LEU A 141 -4.94 3.01 10.94
CA LEU A 141 -5.46 3.28 12.28
C LEU A 141 -4.45 2.96 13.39
N LEU A 142 -3.59 1.97 13.18
CA LEU A 142 -2.55 1.57 14.13
C LEU A 142 -1.30 2.45 14.06
N SER A 143 -1.07 3.13 12.94
CA SER A 143 0.05 4.06 12.76
C SER A 143 -0.24 5.36 13.50
N GLU A 144 0.65 5.76 14.41
CA GLU A 144 0.51 6.99 15.20
C GLU A 144 0.37 8.23 14.30
N GLY A 145 1.20 8.33 13.23
CA GLY A 145 1.17 9.45 12.29
C GLY A 145 -0.09 9.48 11.43
N ALA A 146 -0.52 8.33 10.90
CA ALA A 146 -1.62 8.26 9.93
C ALA A 146 -3.02 8.10 10.57
N ARG A 147 -3.10 7.80 11.86
CA ARG A 147 -4.38 7.55 12.57
C ARG A 147 -5.38 8.69 12.41
N ALA A 148 -4.91 9.93 12.47
CA ALA A 148 -5.77 11.10 12.34
C ALA A 148 -6.49 11.15 10.99
N ALA A 149 -5.83 10.76 9.89
CA ALA A 149 -6.45 10.65 8.58
C ALA A 149 -7.53 9.55 8.55
N GLY A 150 -7.20 8.36 9.04
CA GLY A 150 -8.14 7.24 9.06
C GLY A 150 -9.37 7.45 9.96
N THR A 151 -9.27 8.29 10.99
CA THR A 151 -10.42 8.63 11.89
C THR A 151 -11.21 9.83 11.41
N ARG A 152 -10.64 10.68 10.55
CA ARG A 152 -11.31 11.87 9.99
C ARG A 152 -12.20 11.51 8.80
N ALA A 153 -11.84 10.50 8.04
CA ALA A 153 -12.56 10.02 6.87
C ALA A 153 -13.90 9.37 7.23
#